data_afa58df8d8d03a3b55ba8d194ef63164
#
_entry.id   afa58df8d8d03a3b55ba8d194ef63164
#
_cell.length_a   1.000
_cell.length_b   1.000
_cell.length_c   1.000
_cell.angle_alpha   90.00
_cell.angle_beta   90.00
_cell.angle_gamma   90.00
#
_symmetry.space_group_name_H-M   'P 1'
#
loop_
_entity.id
_entity.type
_entity.pdbx_description
1 polymer ?
#
loop_
_entity_poly.entity_id
_entity_poly.type
_entity_poly.pdbx_seq_one_letter_code
_entity_poly.pdbx_strand_id
1 'polypeptide(L)'
;MQNKIKPILLFKKIINLIVVIFLMASCSNSKLLFKNIPEDLEIKIPEAIINYGDLIDVNISSLNNQSTSIFTPSSIDKIGTIRNGEARKLDGYLVDSSGCIDIRILGKIKALGLTCSSLSESIKLKLKEYVQNPNVRTKILNFRVSILGEVGKPGTFEVINQNISFTELISRAGDFNKNADPTKVLIIRNSNNKIETQYLDLTSYEFMNSEYYYLKQNDKIYVRPDNTSLAFDFGFLRNAGALSLLTSIIILIVR
;
A
#
# COMPACT_ATOMS: atom_id res chain seq x y z
N MET A 1 70.04 -4.82 24.46
CA MET A 1 69.09 -4.32 23.41
C MET A 1 67.80 -5.16 23.27
N GLN A 2 67.55 -6.18 24.05
CA GLN A 2 66.40 -7.11 23.86
C GLN A 2 65.12 -6.78 24.63
N ASN A 3 65.11 -5.78 25.52
CA ASN A 3 63.93 -5.54 26.39
C ASN A 3 62.90 -4.48 25.87
N LYS A 4 63.17 -3.83 24.74
CA LYS A 4 62.22 -2.82 24.17
C LYS A 4 61.21 -3.36 23.13
N ILE A 5 61.37 -4.59 22.67
CA ILE A 5 60.53 -5.17 21.58
C ILE A 5 59.25 -5.80 22.12
N LYS A 6 59.22 -6.29 23.37
CA LYS A 6 58.02 -6.95 23.96
C LYS A 6 56.78 -6.05 24.09
N PRO A 7 56.89 -4.75 24.52
CA PRO A 7 55.71 -3.88 24.66
C PRO A 7 55.07 -3.53 23.31
N ILE A 8 55.83 -3.37 22.25
CA ILE A 8 55.33 -3.04 20.90
C ILE A 8 54.56 -4.20 20.30
N LEU A 9 54.98 -5.44 20.52
CA LEU A 9 54.27 -6.66 20.04
C LEU A 9 52.94 -6.83 20.78
N LEU A 10 52.92 -6.56 22.09
CA LEU A 10 51.72 -6.62 22.92
C LEU A 10 50.69 -5.57 22.47
N PHE A 11 51.15 -4.36 22.18
CA PHE A 11 50.31 -3.24 21.70
C PHE A 11 49.71 -3.57 20.33
N LYS A 12 50.44 -4.20 19.39
CA LYS A 12 49.91 -4.64 18.10
C LYS A 12 48.83 -5.72 18.27
N LYS A 13 49.01 -6.66 19.20
CA LYS A 13 48.01 -7.71 19.49
C LYS A 13 46.71 -7.12 20.08
N ILE A 14 46.84 -6.15 20.99
CA ILE A 14 45.69 -5.45 21.60
C ILE A 14 44.92 -4.66 20.54
N ILE A 15 45.59 -3.91 19.67
CA ILE A 15 44.94 -3.18 18.57
C ILE A 15 44.20 -4.13 17.63
N ASN A 16 44.80 -5.27 17.25
CA ASN A 16 44.17 -6.24 16.37
C ASN A 16 42.94 -6.88 17.03
N LEU A 17 43.00 -7.15 18.33
CA LEU A 17 41.86 -7.67 19.12
C LEU A 17 40.71 -6.64 19.17
N ILE A 18 41.00 -5.35 19.37
CA ILE A 18 40.00 -4.26 19.38
C ILE A 18 39.34 -4.11 18.00
N VAL A 19 40.10 -4.21 16.91
CA VAL A 19 39.56 -4.15 15.55
C VAL A 19 38.64 -5.35 15.27
N VAL A 20 39.01 -6.54 15.71
CA VAL A 20 38.16 -7.74 15.56
C VAL A 20 36.87 -7.61 16.38
N ILE A 21 36.94 -7.10 17.61
CA ILE A 21 35.74 -6.85 18.45
C ILE A 21 34.82 -5.82 17.81
N PHE A 22 35.39 -4.75 17.22
CA PHE A 22 34.60 -3.71 16.52
C PHE A 22 33.91 -4.21 15.26
N LEU A 23 34.52 -5.18 14.55
CA LEU A 23 33.93 -5.83 13.38
C LEU A 23 32.76 -6.76 13.74
N MET A 24 32.77 -7.35 14.95
CA MET A 24 31.70 -8.22 15.43
C MET A 24 30.49 -7.45 15.98
N ALA A 25 30.61 -6.15 16.26
CA ALA A 25 29.54 -5.32 16.81
C ALA A 25 28.51 -4.82 15.75
N SER A 26 28.63 -5.23 14.48
CA SER A 26 27.71 -4.84 13.41
C SER A 26 26.45 -5.72 13.43
N CYS A 27 25.69 -5.68 14.53
CA CYS A 27 24.33 -6.21 14.57
C CYS A 27 23.37 -5.19 13.93
N SER A 28 22.88 -5.49 12.72
CA SER A 28 21.77 -4.79 12.11
C SER A 28 20.47 -5.17 12.81
N ASN A 29 19.85 -4.23 13.52
CA ASN A 29 18.49 -4.41 14.06
C ASN A 29 17.50 -4.38 12.89
N SER A 30 17.10 -5.56 12.40
CA SER A 30 15.98 -5.67 11.48
C SER A 30 14.68 -5.38 12.24
N LYS A 31 13.92 -4.37 11.83
CA LYS A 31 12.60 -4.09 12.39
C LYS A 31 11.64 -5.17 11.86
N LEU A 32 11.29 -6.12 12.71
CA LEU A 32 10.32 -7.16 12.39
C LEU A 32 8.91 -6.55 12.34
N LEU A 33 8.17 -6.89 11.29
CA LEU A 33 6.75 -6.55 11.14
C LEU A 33 5.88 -7.53 11.92
N PHE A 34 4.70 -7.08 12.34
CA PHE A 34 3.63 -7.91 12.89
C PHE A 34 4.09 -8.82 14.05
N LYS A 35 4.73 -8.24 15.05
CA LYS A 35 5.17 -9.01 16.24
C LYS A 35 3.97 -9.47 17.05
N ASN A 36 4.08 -10.69 17.61
CA ASN A 36 3.14 -11.27 18.58
C ASN A 36 1.69 -11.40 18.08
N ILE A 37 1.50 -11.84 16.83
CA ILE A 37 0.16 -12.10 16.29
C ILE A 37 -0.49 -13.21 17.10
N PRO A 38 -1.70 -13.01 17.69
CA PRO A 38 -2.47 -14.07 18.32
C PRO A 38 -2.88 -15.15 17.31
N GLU A 39 -2.96 -16.40 17.75
CA GLU A 39 -3.37 -17.53 16.88
C GLU A 39 -4.83 -17.39 16.39
N ASP A 40 -5.71 -16.73 17.17
CA ASP A 40 -7.14 -16.60 16.90
C ASP A 40 -7.55 -15.16 16.54
N LEU A 41 -6.77 -14.47 15.69
CA LEU A 41 -7.09 -13.11 15.27
C LEU A 41 -8.21 -13.11 14.22
N GLU A 42 -9.42 -12.73 14.61
CA GLU A 42 -10.55 -12.52 13.69
C GLU A 42 -10.45 -11.14 13.03
N ILE A 43 -10.29 -11.11 11.71
CA ILE A 43 -10.28 -9.86 10.92
C ILE A 43 -11.56 -9.80 10.09
N LYS A 44 -12.39 -8.76 10.30
CA LYS A 44 -13.58 -8.50 9.50
C LYS A 44 -13.20 -7.76 8.22
N ILE A 45 -13.55 -8.35 7.07
CA ILE A 45 -13.38 -7.69 5.77
C ILE A 45 -14.53 -6.70 5.59
N PRO A 46 -14.28 -5.37 5.54
CA PRO A 46 -15.33 -4.39 5.34
C PRO A 46 -15.79 -4.38 3.88
N GLU A 47 -17.07 -4.11 3.64
CA GLU A 47 -17.53 -3.81 2.28
C GLU A 47 -17.11 -2.39 1.87
N ALA A 48 -16.69 -2.23 0.61
CA ALA A 48 -16.35 -0.93 0.07
C ALA A 48 -17.58 -0.02 0.00
N ILE A 49 -17.44 1.21 0.49
CA ILE A 49 -18.47 2.25 0.43
C ILE A 49 -18.25 3.11 -0.81
N ILE A 50 -19.33 3.33 -1.54
CA ILE A 50 -19.35 4.13 -2.76
C ILE A 50 -19.22 5.60 -2.43
N ASN A 51 -18.31 6.29 -3.12
CA ASN A 51 -18.00 7.71 -2.95
C ASN A 51 -18.26 8.52 -4.24
N TYR A 52 -18.17 9.84 -4.12
CA TYR A 52 -18.21 10.73 -5.29
C TYR A 52 -17.07 10.41 -6.26
N GLY A 53 -17.39 10.39 -7.55
CA GLY A 53 -16.42 10.12 -8.60
C GLY A 53 -16.07 8.64 -8.77
N ASP A 54 -16.73 7.75 -8.02
CA ASP A 54 -16.63 6.33 -8.27
C ASP A 54 -17.33 5.96 -9.59
N LEU A 55 -16.72 5.06 -10.32
CA LEU A 55 -17.26 4.52 -11.55
C LEU A 55 -17.84 3.13 -11.26
N ILE A 56 -19.14 2.99 -11.41
CA ILE A 56 -19.87 1.79 -11.04
C ILE A 56 -20.23 1.00 -12.28
N ASP A 57 -19.71 -0.24 -12.36
CA ASP A 57 -20.26 -1.24 -13.28
C ASP A 57 -21.58 -1.76 -12.74
N VAL A 58 -22.59 -1.80 -13.59
CA VAL A 58 -23.92 -2.35 -13.27
C VAL A 58 -24.24 -3.44 -14.29
N ASN A 59 -24.12 -4.68 -13.84
CA ASN A 59 -24.44 -5.85 -14.65
C ASN A 59 -25.84 -6.33 -14.32
N ILE A 60 -26.74 -6.27 -15.31
CA ILE A 60 -28.13 -6.66 -15.19
C ILE A 60 -28.35 -7.92 -16.07
N SER A 61 -28.87 -8.97 -15.48
CA SER A 61 -29.24 -10.20 -16.18
C SER A 61 -30.62 -10.68 -15.78
N SER A 62 -31.31 -11.32 -16.70
CA SER A 62 -32.59 -11.98 -16.45
C SER A 62 -32.70 -13.24 -17.30
N LEU A 63 -33.71 -14.05 -17.06
CA LEU A 63 -34.00 -15.24 -17.90
C LEU A 63 -34.29 -14.88 -19.36
N ASN A 64 -34.74 -13.64 -19.62
CA ASN A 64 -35.00 -13.13 -20.97
C ASN A 64 -33.98 -12.02 -21.31
N ASN A 65 -32.87 -12.40 -21.94
CA ASN A 65 -31.72 -11.51 -22.23
C ASN A 65 -32.05 -10.32 -23.16
N GLN A 66 -33.11 -10.41 -23.99
CA GLN A 66 -33.51 -9.32 -24.88
C GLN A 66 -34.01 -8.08 -24.11
N SER A 67 -34.58 -8.29 -22.92
CA SER A 67 -35.13 -7.20 -22.08
C SER A 67 -34.07 -6.43 -21.31
N THR A 68 -32.83 -6.93 -21.22
CA THR A 68 -31.76 -6.32 -20.38
C THR A 68 -30.78 -5.49 -21.17
N SER A 69 -30.68 -5.64 -22.48
CA SER A 69 -29.75 -4.90 -23.34
C SER A 69 -29.96 -3.39 -23.34
N ILE A 70 -31.17 -2.92 -23.09
CA ILE A 70 -31.52 -1.48 -23.02
C ILE A 70 -30.95 -0.79 -21.76
N PHE A 71 -30.60 -1.53 -20.73
CA PHE A 71 -30.01 -1.01 -19.48
C PHE A 71 -28.48 -1.02 -19.49
N THR A 72 -27.85 -1.51 -20.56
CA THR A 72 -26.38 -1.51 -20.67
C THR A 72 -25.88 -0.08 -20.96
N PRO A 73 -24.77 0.36 -20.35
CA PRO A 73 -24.20 1.68 -20.62
C PRO A 73 -23.95 1.89 -22.12
N SER A 74 -24.39 3.02 -22.65
CA SER A 74 -24.10 3.39 -24.03
C SER A 74 -22.64 3.84 -24.16
N SER A 75 -22.16 3.93 -25.41
CA SER A 75 -20.81 4.43 -25.69
C SER A 75 -20.54 5.86 -25.18
N ILE A 76 -21.60 6.60 -24.85
CA ILE A 76 -21.53 7.97 -24.30
C ILE A 76 -21.16 7.94 -22.81
N ASP A 77 -21.53 6.88 -22.09
CA ASP A 77 -21.28 6.71 -20.65
C ASP A 77 -19.88 6.15 -20.35
N LYS A 78 -19.07 5.96 -21.41
CA LYS A 78 -17.72 5.37 -21.31
C LYS A 78 -16.71 6.41 -20.88
N ILE A 79 -16.14 6.26 -19.69
CA ILE A 79 -15.09 7.11 -19.19
C ILE A 79 -13.73 6.50 -19.56
N GLY A 80 -12.90 7.27 -20.26
CA GLY A 80 -11.53 6.86 -20.58
C GLY A 80 -10.60 7.04 -19.40
N THR A 81 -9.87 5.99 -19.04
CA THR A 81 -8.71 6.08 -18.15
C THR A 81 -7.43 5.83 -18.93
N ILE A 82 -6.38 6.57 -18.61
CA ILE A 82 -5.06 6.36 -19.23
C ILE A 82 -4.22 5.50 -18.28
N ARG A 83 -3.78 4.35 -18.79
CA ARG A 83 -2.83 3.49 -18.10
C ARG A 83 -1.70 3.13 -19.03
N ASN A 84 -0.45 3.33 -18.62
CA ASN A 84 0.76 3.04 -19.41
C ASN A 84 0.74 3.70 -20.82
N GLY A 85 0.10 4.88 -20.96
CA GLY A 85 -0.01 5.57 -22.26
C GLY A 85 -1.14 5.09 -23.16
N GLU A 86 -1.87 4.06 -22.80
CA GLU A 86 -3.05 3.57 -23.52
C GLU A 86 -4.36 4.02 -22.87
N ALA A 87 -5.26 4.60 -23.65
CA ALA A 87 -6.60 4.98 -23.21
C ALA A 87 -7.45 3.71 -23.04
N ARG A 88 -7.71 3.31 -21.81
CA ARG A 88 -8.65 2.22 -21.50
C ARG A 88 -10.02 2.81 -21.23
N LYS A 89 -10.99 2.47 -22.05
CA LYS A 89 -12.40 2.84 -21.81
C LYS A 89 -12.96 1.89 -20.76
N LEU A 90 -13.42 2.45 -19.65
CA LEU A 90 -14.19 1.73 -18.65
C LEU A 90 -15.67 2.03 -18.89
N ASP A 91 -16.46 0.99 -19.06
CA ASP A 91 -17.91 1.10 -19.22
C ASP A 91 -18.57 1.09 -17.84
N GLY A 92 -19.11 2.21 -17.38
CA GLY A 92 -19.73 2.30 -16.07
C GLY A 92 -20.48 3.61 -15.87
N TYR A 93 -21.20 3.69 -14.76
CA TYR A 93 -21.95 4.85 -14.34
C TYR A 93 -21.15 5.65 -13.32
N LEU A 94 -20.94 6.93 -13.60
CA LEU A 94 -20.23 7.84 -12.69
C LEU A 94 -21.17 8.28 -11.57
N VAL A 95 -20.70 8.20 -10.32
CA VAL A 95 -21.38 8.81 -9.17
C VAL A 95 -21.18 10.32 -9.23
N ASP A 96 -22.25 11.04 -9.53
CA ASP A 96 -22.26 12.50 -9.72
C ASP A 96 -22.13 13.28 -8.40
N SER A 97 -22.05 14.62 -8.48
CA SER A 97 -21.97 15.51 -7.31
C SER A 97 -23.21 15.46 -6.41
N SER A 98 -24.34 14.95 -6.89
CA SER A 98 -25.54 14.70 -6.08
C SER A 98 -25.47 13.37 -5.34
N GLY A 99 -24.43 12.54 -5.62
CA GLY A 99 -24.23 11.21 -5.09
C GLY A 99 -25.12 10.16 -5.75
N CYS A 100 -25.55 10.41 -6.97
CA CYS A 100 -26.41 9.51 -7.75
C CYS A 100 -25.66 8.97 -8.97
N ILE A 101 -26.09 7.82 -9.43
CA ILE A 101 -25.82 7.29 -10.77
C ILE A 101 -27.07 7.45 -11.61
N ASP A 102 -26.92 7.74 -12.91
CA ASP A 102 -28.05 7.90 -13.84
C ASP A 102 -28.10 6.68 -14.78
N ILE A 103 -29.05 5.80 -14.51
CA ILE A 103 -29.25 4.58 -15.30
C ILE A 103 -30.39 4.83 -16.29
N ARG A 104 -30.12 4.58 -17.57
CA ARG A 104 -31.14 4.72 -18.62
C ARG A 104 -32.44 4.02 -18.21
N ILE A 105 -33.57 4.69 -18.41
CA ILE A 105 -34.93 4.26 -18.05
C ILE A 105 -35.23 4.31 -16.55
N LEU A 106 -34.31 3.92 -15.68
CA LEU A 106 -34.51 3.95 -14.22
C LEU A 106 -34.29 5.34 -13.62
N GLY A 107 -33.60 6.24 -14.37
CA GLY A 107 -33.26 7.58 -13.92
C GLY A 107 -32.21 7.56 -12.80
N LYS A 108 -32.20 8.64 -12.01
CA LYS A 108 -31.24 8.84 -10.93
C LYS A 108 -31.49 7.90 -9.75
N ILE A 109 -30.43 7.20 -9.32
CA ILE A 109 -30.44 6.29 -8.19
C ILE A 109 -29.33 6.72 -7.22
N LYS A 110 -29.67 6.89 -5.95
CA LYS A 110 -28.71 7.22 -4.90
C LYS A 110 -27.71 6.09 -4.74
N ALA A 111 -26.42 6.42 -4.84
CA ALA A 111 -25.33 5.46 -4.72
C ALA A 111 -24.36 5.82 -3.58
N LEU A 112 -24.14 7.12 -3.36
CA LEU A 112 -23.22 7.63 -2.35
C LEU A 112 -23.55 7.09 -0.95
N GLY A 113 -22.55 6.53 -0.26
CA GLY A 113 -22.66 6.00 1.09
C GLY A 113 -23.23 4.59 1.16
N LEU A 114 -23.65 4.02 0.04
CA LEU A 114 -24.08 2.62 -0.04
C LEU A 114 -22.88 1.69 -0.29
N THR A 115 -23.06 0.42 0.06
CA THR A 115 -22.21 -0.66 -0.44
C THR A 115 -22.67 -1.09 -1.82
N CYS A 116 -21.82 -1.79 -2.57
CA CYS A 116 -22.23 -2.37 -3.85
C CYS A 116 -23.42 -3.33 -3.69
N SER A 117 -23.44 -4.11 -2.62
CA SER A 117 -24.56 -5.02 -2.30
C SER A 117 -25.87 -4.25 -2.14
N SER A 118 -25.87 -3.19 -1.32
CA SER A 118 -27.05 -2.35 -1.08
C SER A 118 -27.52 -1.61 -2.33
N LEU A 119 -26.60 -1.13 -3.16
CA LEU A 119 -26.93 -0.50 -4.44
C LEU A 119 -27.56 -1.51 -5.41
N SER A 120 -27.02 -2.73 -5.49
CA SER A 120 -27.59 -3.81 -6.32
C SER A 120 -29.05 -4.11 -5.97
N GLU A 121 -29.36 -4.21 -4.67
CA GLU A 121 -30.75 -4.43 -4.22
C GLU A 121 -31.66 -3.22 -4.54
N SER A 122 -31.16 -2.00 -4.38
CA SER A 122 -31.92 -0.78 -4.73
C SER A 122 -32.27 -0.74 -6.22
N ILE A 123 -31.31 -1.08 -7.09
CA ILE A 123 -31.52 -1.16 -8.54
C ILE A 123 -32.50 -2.30 -8.87
N LYS A 124 -32.31 -3.47 -8.26
CA LYS A 124 -33.17 -4.63 -8.46
C LYS A 124 -34.64 -4.38 -8.13
N LEU A 125 -34.89 -3.64 -7.03
CA LEU A 125 -36.27 -3.27 -6.66
C LEU A 125 -36.93 -2.41 -7.73
N LYS A 126 -36.25 -1.41 -8.30
CA LYS A 126 -36.78 -0.57 -9.38
C LYS A 126 -36.95 -1.35 -10.69
N LEU A 127 -36.03 -2.28 -10.97
CA LEU A 127 -36.12 -3.11 -12.20
C LEU A 127 -37.28 -4.07 -12.22
N LYS A 128 -37.84 -4.48 -11.06
CA LYS A 128 -39.00 -5.39 -11.00
C LYS A 128 -40.24 -4.89 -11.76
N GLU A 129 -40.35 -3.58 -11.94
CA GLU A 129 -41.42 -2.96 -12.72
C GLU A 129 -41.27 -3.19 -14.25
N TYR A 130 -40.04 -3.46 -14.69
CA TYR A 130 -39.70 -3.56 -16.12
C TYR A 130 -39.25 -4.96 -16.54
N VAL A 131 -38.70 -5.72 -15.62
CA VAL A 131 -38.06 -7.01 -15.89
C VAL A 131 -38.48 -8.05 -14.84
N GLN A 132 -38.89 -9.23 -15.32
CA GLN A 132 -39.20 -10.35 -14.42
C GLN A 132 -37.91 -10.98 -13.87
N ASN A 133 -37.87 -11.18 -12.56
CA ASN A 133 -36.74 -11.78 -11.85
C ASN A 133 -35.35 -11.22 -12.23
N PRO A 134 -35.13 -9.90 -12.13
CA PRO A 134 -33.87 -9.32 -12.48
C PRO A 134 -32.78 -9.74 -11.47
N ASN A 135 -31.60 -10.07 -11.96
CA ASN A 135 -30.39 -10.23 -11.17
C ASN A 135 -29.48 -9.04 -11.47
N VAL A 136 -29.03 -8.35 -10.40
CA VAL A 136 -28.20 -7.15 -10.50
C VAL A 136 -26.92 -7.37 -9.72
N ARG A 137 -25.79 -7.06 -10.35
CA ARG A 137 -24.48 -6.99 -9.69
C ARG A 137 -23.84 -5.65 -9.95
N THR A 138 -23.35 -5.02 -8.90
CA THR A 138 -22.59 -3.77 -9.04
C THR A 138 -21.17 -3.94 -8.56
N LYS A 139 -20.25 -3.16 -9.15
CA LYS A 139 -18.82 -3.18 -8.82
C LYS A 139 -18.22 -1.82 -9.07
N ILE A 140 -17.31 -1.38 -8.18
CA ILE A 140 -16.49 -0.18 -8.41
C ILE A 140 -15.36 -0.55 -9.38
N LEU A 141 -15.25 0.18 -10.49
CA LEU A 141 -14.25 -0.09 -11.54
C LEU A 141 -12.94 0.66 -11.34
N ASN A 142 -12.98 1.82 -10.71
CA ASN A 142 -11.83 2.71 -10.54
C ASN A 142 -11.23 2.67 -9.12
N PHE A 143 -11.45 1.56 -8.38
CA PHE A 143 -10.86 1.42 -7.05
C PHE A 143 -9.34 1.39 -7.15
N ARG A 144 -8.69 2.33 -6.47
CA ARG A 144 -7.24 2.49 -6.45
C ARG A 144 -6.73 2.99 -5.11
N VAL A 145 -5.50 2.63 -4.77
CA VAL A 145 -4.76 3.11 -3.62
C VAL A 145 -3.36 3.51 -4.07
N SER A 146 -2.74 4.46 -3.37
CA SER A 146 -1.41 4.94 -3.73
C SER A 146 -0.44 4.73 -2.57
N ILE A 147 0.79 4.33 -2.88
CA ILE A 147 1.86 4.22 -1.90
C ILE A 147 3.10 4.95 -2.40
N LEU A 148 3.74 5.68 -1.51
CA LEU A 148 4.88 6.56 -1.77
C LEU A 148 5.95 6.37 -0.69
N GLY A 149 7.17 6.81 -0.97
CA GLY A 149 8.29 6.80 -0.03
C GLY A 149 9.11 5.51 -0.12
N GLU A 150 9.56 5.00 1.04
CA GLU A 150 10.55 3.93 1.16
C GLU A 150 9.95 2.52 0.94
N VAL A 151 9.50 2.26 -0.29
CA VAL A 151 9.03 0.95 -0.78
C VAL A 151 9.71 0.59 -2.09
N GLY A 152 9.73 -0.68 -2.44
CA GLY A 152 10.41 -1.17 -3.64
C GLY A 152 9.86 -0.58 -4.94
N LYS A 153 8.54 -0.34 -5.03
CA LYS A 153 7.85 0.20 -6.21
C LYS A 153 6.77 1.18 -5.78
N PRO A 154 7.10 2.46 -5.52
CA PRO A 154 6.10 3.47 -5.24
C PRO A 154 5.20 3.71 -6.46
N GLY A 155 3.90 3.96 -6.22
CA GLY A 155 2.95 4.16 -7.30
C GLY A 155 1.49 4.04 -6.87
N THR A 156 0.61 4.05 -7.87
CA THR A 156 -0.83 3.83 -7.68
C THR A 156 -1.21 2.43 -8.18
N PHE A 157 -1.89 1.68 -7.32
CA PHE A 157 -2.31 0.31 -7.57
C PHE A 157 -3.81 0.22 -7.73
N GLU A 158 -4.27 -0.37 -8.83
CA GLU A 158 -5.68 -0.69 -9.04
C GLU A 158 -6.06 -1.95 -8.23
N VAL A 159 -7.25 -1.92 -7.64
CA VAL A 159 -7.78 -2.98 -6.78
C VAL A 159 -9.01 -3.61 -7.45
N ILE A 160 -8.86 -4.83 -7.92
CA ILE A 160 -9.90 -5.51 -8.69
C ILE A 160 -11.07 -5.96 -7.79
N ASN A 161 -10.77 -6.43 -6.58
CA ASN A 161 -11.75 -7.05 -5.69
C ASN A 161 -12.43 -6.07 -4.71
N GLN A 162 -12.22 -4.76 -4.87
CA GLN A 162 -12.77 -3.68 -4.02
C GLN A 162 -12.30 -3.74 -2.55
N ASN A 163 -11.46 -4.70 -2.21
CA ASN A 163 -10.83 -4.84 -0.90
C ASN A 163 -9.35 -5.11 -1.09
N ILE A 164 -8.53 -4.40 -0.38
CA ILE A 164 -7.09 -4.62 -0.30
C ILE A 164 -6.65 -4.38 1.13
N SER A 165 -5.93 -5.32 1.70
CA SER A 165 -5.28 -5.13 2.98
C SER A 165 -4.01 -4.30 2.82
N PHE A 166 -3.58 -3.69 3.89
CA PHE A 166 -2.32 -2.94 3.91
C PHE A 166 -1.13 -3.85 3.57
N THR A 167 -1.13 -5.08 4.11
CA THR A 167 -0.10 -6.09 3.84
C THR A 167 -0.04 -6.47 2.36
N GLU A 168 -1.19 -6.62 1.73
CA GLU A 168 -1.26 -6.89 0.29
C GLU A 168 -0.72 -5.72 -0.53
N LEU A 169 -1.03 -4.47 -0.15
CA LEU A 169 -0.48 -3.30 -0.83
C LEU A 169 1.04 -3.24 -0.72
N ILE A 170 1.61 -3.46 0.47
CA ILE A 170 3.07 -3.51 0.67
C ILE A 170 3.70 -4.60 -0.20
N SER A 171 3.11 -5.79 -0.23
CA SER A 171 3.59 -6.89 -1.08
C SER A 171 3.59 -6.52 -2.55
N ARG A 172 2.52 -5.89 -3.06
CA ARG A 172 2.44 -5.40 -4.46
C ARG A 172 3.45 -4.28 -4.75
N ALA A 173 3.76 -3.46 -3.74
CA ALA A 173 4.77 -2.42 -3.80
C ALA A 173 6.22 -2.93 -3.68
N GLY A 174 6.43 -4.25 -3.56
CA GLY A 174 7.76 -4.86 -3.52
C GLY A 174 8.47 -4.72 -2.18
N ASP A 175 7.69 -4.69 -1.09
CA ASP A 175 8.14 -4.59 0.29
C ASP A 175 8.79 -3.25 0.67
N PHE A 176 9.17 -3.11 1.93
CA PHE A 176 9.87 -1.95 2.46
C PHE A 176 11.33 -1.92 2.03
N ASN A 177 11.84 -0.74 1.69
CA ASN A 177 13.26 -0.55 1.52
C ASN A 177 14.00 -0.65 2.89
N LYS A 178 15.31 -0.88 2.85
CA LYS A 178 16.16 -0.99 4.06
C LYS A 178 16.06 0.21 4.99
N ASN A 179 15.82 1.38 4.42
CA ASN A 179 15.75 2.64 5.15
C ASN A 179 14.32 3.03 5.55
N ALA A 180 13.34 2.15 5.37
CA ALA A 180 11.98 2.43 5.77
C ALA A 180 11.80 2.46 7.28
N ASP A 181 10.90 3.34 7.76
CA ASP A 181 10.43 3.34 9.14
C ASP A 181 9.00 2.77 9.24
N PRO A 182 8.83 1.47 9.48
CA PRO A 182 7.52 0.84 9.58
C PRO A 182 6.75 1.23 10.85
N THR A 183 7.39 1.92 11.81
CA THR A 183 6.73 2.39 13.05
C THR A 183 5.95 3.69 12.86
N LYS A 184 6.16 4.38 11.72
CA LYS A 184 5.56 5.70 11.45
C LYS A 184 5.12 5.83 9.99
N VAL A 185 4.28 4.90 9.55
CA VAL A 185 3.70 4.97 8.22
C VAL A 185 2.47 5.87 8.25
N LEU A 186 2.46 6.90 7.40
CA LEU A 186 1.36 7.86 7.31
C LEU A 186 0.31 7.37 6.32
N ILE A 187 -0.94 7.28 6.76
CA ILE A 187 -2.09 7.17 5.87
C ILE A 187 -2.80 8.53 5.76
N ILE A 188 -3.17 8.88 4.54
CA ILE A 188 -3.93 10.08 4.20
C ILE A 188 -5.21 9.60 3.51
N ARG A 189 -6.34 9.85 4.15
CA ARG A 189 -7.68 9.45 3.71
C ARG A 189 -8.55 10.67 3.50
N ASN A 190 -9.25 10.71 2.38
CA ASN A 190 -10.28 11.74 2.18
C ASN A 190 -11.63 11.14 2.58
N SER A 191 -12.23 11.67 3.64
CA SER A 191 -13.54 11.25 4.16
C SER A 191 -14.43 12.48 4.27
N ASN A 192 -15.59 12.46 3.60
CA ASN A 192 -16.59 13.54 3.67
C ASN A 192 -16.02 14.97 3.43
N ASN A 193 -15.20 15.14 2.38
CA ASN A 193 -14.48 16.37 2.04
C ASN A 193 -13.49 16.87 3.13
N LYS A 194 -13.11 16.01 4.06
CA LYS A 194 -12.05 16.28 5.05
C LYS A 194 -10.88 15.34 4.82
N ILE A 195 -9.68 15.85 4.97
CA ILE A 195 -8.47 15.06 4.93
C ILE A 195 -8.20 14.58 6.36
N GLU A 196 -8.23 13.27 6.54
CA GLU A 196 -7.83 12.61 7.77
C GLU A 196 -6.44 12.04 7.58
N THR A 197 -5.58 12.21 8.57
CA THR A 197 -4.22 11.68 8.56
C THR A 197 -3.97 10.90 9.84
N GLN A 198 -3.38 9.71 9.71
CA GLN A 198 -3.05 8.86 10.84
C GLN A 198 -1.68 8.23 10.66
N TYR A 199 -0.88 8.19 11.73
CA TYR A 199 0.34 7.41 11.77
C TYR A 199 0.06 6.00 12.28
N LEU A 200 0.59 5.03 11.57
CA LEU A 200 0.40 3.61 11.84
C LEU A 200 1.75 2.97 12.21
N ASP A 201 1.74 2.15 13.24
CA ASP A 201 2.87 1.29 13.59
C ASP A 201 2.60 -0.14 13.09
N LEU A 202 3.31 -0.53 12.05
CA LEU A 202 3.16 -1.84 11.41
C LEU A 202 3.98 -2.94 12.10
N THR A 203 4.75 -2.61 13.12
CA THR A 203 5.50 -3.60 13.90
C THR A 203 4.62 -4.30 14.93
N SER A 204 3.50 -3.68 15.34
CA SER A 204 2.50 -4.27 16.24
C SER A 204 1.38 -4.96 15.46
N TYR A 205 0.89 -6.10 15.98
CA TYR A 205 -0.29 -6.79 15.44
C TYR A 205 -1.59 -5.98 15.63
N GLU A 206 -1.64 -5.08 16.63
CA GLU A 206 -2.80 -4.24 16.91
C GLU A 206 -3.26 -3.43 15.69
N PHE A 207 -2.31 -3.11 14.82
CA PHE A 207 -2.59 -2.48 13.54
C PHE A 207 -3.58 -3.31 12.69
N MET A 208 -3.52 -4.65 12.74
CA MET A 208 -4.41 -5.53 11.97
C MET A 208 -5.88 -5.42 12.44
N ASN A 209 -6.12 -5.01 13.69
CA ASN A 209 -7.46 -4.76 14.24
C ASN A 209 -7.96 -3.33 14.01
N SER A 210 -7.11 -2.47 13.43
CA SER A 210 -7.48 -1.08 13.19
C SER A 210 -8.38 -0.95 11.95
N GLU A 211 -9.18 0.13 11.89
CA GLU A 211 -9.97 0.49 10.70
C GLU A 211 -9.11 0.83 9.47
N TYR A 212 -7.80 0.94 9.64
CA TYR A 212 -6.83 1.28 8.59
C TYR A 212 -6.17 0.03 7.98
N TYR A 213 -6.43 -1.16 8.52
CA TYR A 213 -5.87 -2.39 7.96
C TYR A 213 -6.40 -2.68 6.56
N TYR A 214 -7.72 -2.49 6.34
CA TYR A 214 -8.29 -2.47 5.01
C TYR A 214 -8.32 -1.04 4.47
N LEU A 215 -7.74 -0.88 3.29
CA LEU A 215 -7.63 0.41 2.64
C LEU A 215 -8.93 0.76 1.92
N LYS A 216 -9.26 2.06 1.93
CA LYS A 216 -10.42 2.61 1.23
C LYS A 216 -9.99 3.22 -0.11
N GLN A 217 -10.96 3.43 -0.99
CA GLN A 217 -10.77 4.09 -2.29
C GLN A 217 -10.02 5.43 -2.14
N ASN A 218 -8.99 5.64 -2.97
CA ASN A 218 -8.12 6.80 -3.00
C ASN A 218 -7.26 7.05 -1.73
N ASP A 219 -7.11 6.07 -0.84
CA ASP A 219 -6.13 6.16 0.26
C ASP A 219 -4.73 6.38 -0.31
N LYS A 220 -3.97 7.24 0.38
CA LYS A 220 -2.57 7.49 0.08
C LYS A 220 -1.73 7.12 1.28
N ILE A 221 -0.74 6.28 1.06
CA ILE A 221 0.17 5.78 2.07
C ILE A 221 1.54 6.40 1.81
N TYR A 222 2.16 6.92 2.85
CA TYR A 222 3.52 7.41 2.79
C TYR A 222 4.41 6.70 3.81
N VAL A 223 5.36 5.95 3.28
CA VAL A 223 6.38 5.25 4.08
C VAL A 223 7.58 6.17 4.25
N ARG A 224 7.82 6.61 5.48
CA ARG A 224 8.90 7.54 5.78
C ARG A 224 10.26 6.83 5.79
N PRO A 225 11.34 7.54 5.43
CA PRO A 225 12.68 7.06 5.70
C PRO A 225 12.97 7.09 7.21
N ASP A 226 13.74 6.11 7.67
CA ASP A 226 14.30 6.10 9.01
C ASP A 226 15.44 7.12 9.08
N ASN A 227 15.25 8.19 9.87
CA ASN A 227 16.23 9.26 10.01
C ASN A 227 17.56 8.79 10.63
N THR A 228 17.59 7.63 11.30
CA THR A 228 18.83 7.07 11.84
C THR A 228 19.77 6.60 10.75
N SER A 229 19.24 6.19 9.58
CA SER A 229 20.05 5.76 8.43
C SER A 229 20.69 6.93 7.68
N LEU A 230 20.08 8.12 7.73
CA LEU A 230 20.62 9.32 7.08
C LEU A 230 21.84 9.91 7.82
N ALA A 231 22.01 9.60 9.11
CA ALA A 231 23.09 10.14 9.93
C ALA A 231 24.45 9.48 9.69
N PHE A 232 24.49 8.27 9.13
CA PHE A 232 25.72 7.48 8.98
C PHE A 232 25.82 6.73 7.65
N ASP A 233 25.51 7.39 6.54
CA ASP A 233 25.90 6.83 5.24
C ASP A 233 27.39 7.12 4.97
N PHE A 234 28.25 6.63 5.87
CA PHE A 234 29.67 6.45 5.59
C PHE A 234 29.83 5.26 4.61
N GLY A 235 29.26 5.38 3.42
CA GLY A 235 29.42 4.41 2.34
C GLY A 235 30.90 4.13 2.01
N PHE A 236 31.77 5.05 2.39
CA PHE A 236 33.22 4.93 2.34
C PHE A 236 33.78 3.89 3.34
N LEU A 237 33.21 3.75 4.54
CA LEU A 237 33.70 2.78 5.53
C LEU A 237 33.13 1.37 5.34
N ARG A 238 32.11 1.20 4.52
CA ARG A 238 31.50 -0.11 4.24
C ARG A 238 32.32 -0.95 3.24
N ASN A 239 33.26 -0.35 2.55
CA ASN A 239 34.22 -1.08 1.73
C ASN A 239 35.38 -1.55 2.62
N ALA A 240 35.30 -2.79 3.12
CA ALA A 240 36.35 -3.43 3.91
C ALA A 240 37.75 -3.36 3.24
N GLY A 241 37.80 -3.21 1.93
CA GLY A 241 38.99 -2.94 1.14
C GLY A 241 39.70 -1.62 1.46
N ALA A 242 38.97 -0.56 1.79
CA ALA A 242 39.56 0.73 2.14
C ALA A 242 40.22 0.70 3.54
N LEU A 243 39.62 -0.02 4.48
CA LEU A 243 40.23 -0.22 5.82
C LEU A 243 41.48 -1.09 5.75
N SER A 244 41.52 -2.12 4.90
CA SER A 244 42.70 -2.98 4.70
C SER A 244 43.87 -2.20 4.07
N LEU A 245 43.59 -1.26 3.18
CA LEU A 245 44.61 -0.38 2.60
C LEU A 245 45.19 0.57 3.66
N LEU A 246 44.35 1.17 4.51
CA LEU A 246 44.82 2.05 5.58
C LEU A 246 45.66 1.29 6.61
N THR A 247 45.27 0.08 7.00
CA THR A 247 46.08 -0.73 7.91
C THR A 247 47.40 -1.19 7.27
N SER A 248 47.42 -1.48 5.98
CA SER A 248 48.64 -1.80 5.23
C SER A 248 49.63 -0.63 5.17
N ILE A 249 49.12 0.60 4.95
CA ILE A 249 49.93 1.82 4.90
C ILE A 249 50.52 2.12 6.30
N ILE A 250 49.73 1.99 7.37
CA ILE A 250 50.20 2.21 8.75
C ILE A 250 51.28 1.19 9.12
N ILE A 251 51.14 -0.07 8.69
CA ILE A 251 52.18 -1.10 8.92
C ILE A 251 53.48 -0.76 8.15
N LEU A 252 53.37 -0.16 6.97
CA LEU A 252 54.53 0.20 6.16
C LEU A 252 55.28 1.41 6.74
N ILE A 253 54.56 2.38 7.36
CA ILE A 253 55.16 3.60 7.97
C ILE A 253 55.81 3.29 9.33
N VAL A 254 55.32 2.27 10.05
CA VAL A 254 55.80 1.89 11.40
C VAL A 254 56.94 0.87 11.34
N ARG A 255 57.30 0.37 10.17
CA ARG A 255 58.42 -0.54 9.96
C ARG A 255 59.69 0.23 9.63
#